data_89c2d096c4ebdd250a005f86e378e913
#
_entry.id   89c2d096c4ebdd250a005f86e378e913
#
_cell.length_a   1.000
_cell.length_b   1.000
_cell.length_c   1.000
_cell.angle_alpha   90.00
_cell.angle_beta   90.00
_cell.angle_gamma   90.00
#
_symmetry.space_group_name_H-M   'P 1'
#
loop_
_entity.id
_entity.type
_entity.pdbx_description
1 polymer ?
#
loop_
_entity_poly.entity_id
_entity_poly.type
_entity_poly.pdbx_seq_one_letter_code
_entity_poly.pdbx_strand_id
1 'polypeptide(L)'
;MKSFGSYISKYLVSFVAFILILLFLNAVVFGLTFQKIVTEAYGDSSPQAMLEMTATAATPEQLSDEAVQMLRQNHIWAIYLNTDGQCYWSVDLPDNVPKNYTIQDVALFSKGYIEDYPVFIWNNDDGLLVLGYPTDSYTKLTSNYYSIAALQRLPIFVLGMLGLDVLCLFSAYYFSKRRIIHNTEPIVSAVETLADGKPVSLHISGELSEIASSVNKASSILNRQNEARANWISGVSHDIRTPLSMIMGYAGRIAESKAASKSIREQAEIVRKQSVKIKELVQDLNLVSQLEYEMQPLHKEMVRLSKLLRSYVADLLNTGISDSYNIGIKITPDAENAVLECDARLISRAVNNLVQNSMKHNPQGCEVCLSLTTSQNHLILAVTDNGTGLSAEKLQELEEKPHYMESTDERLDLRHGLGLLIVQQVAIAHNGNFKLTNVFPKGCEATLIFPYIG
;
A
#
# COMPACT_ATOMS: atom_id res chain seq x y z
N MET A 1 -4.21 -6.36 -11.77
CA MET A 1 -5.09 -5.39 -11.06
C MET A 1 -6.53 -5.88 -10.83
N LYS A 2 -7.20 -6.59 -11.75
CA LYS A 2 -8.57 -7.11 -11.51
C LYS A 2 -8.65 -8.15 -10.37
N SER A 3 -7.63 -8.96 -10.17
CA SER A 3 -7.59 -10.00 -9.12
C SER A 3 -7.44 -9.39 -7.71
N PHE A 4 -6.62 -8.36 -7.52
CA PHE A 4 -6.40 -7.70 -6.24
C PHE A 4 -7.62 -6.89 -5.78
N GLY A 5 -8.23 -6.12 -6.67
CA GLY A 5 -9.49 -5.41 -6.37
C GLY A 5 -10.65 -6.36 -6.06
N SER A 6 -10.71 -7.51 -6.76
CA SER A 6 -11.68 -8.58 -6.48
C SER A 6 -11.44 -9.25 -5.11
N TYR A 7 -10.20 -9.45 -4.70
CA TYR A 7 -9.85 -10.00 -3.38
C TYR A 7 -10.30 -9.06 -2.25
N ILE A 8 -9.95 -7.77 -2.33
CA ILE A 8 -10.36 -6.77 -1.33
C ILE A 8 -11.89 -6.64 -1.28
N SER A 9 -12.55 -6.61 -2.46
CA SER A 9 -14.00 -6.54 -2.54
C SER A 9 -14.68 -7.76 -1.93
N LYS A 10 -14.20 -8.97 -2.18
CA LYS A 10 -14.72 -10.21 -1.57
C LYS A 10 -14.54 -10.20 -0.05
N TYR A 11 -13.40 -9.74 0.44
CA TYR A 11 -13.15 -9.65 1.87
C TYR A 11 -14.08 -8.63 2.55
N LEU A 12 -14.26 -7.46 1.92
CA LEU A 12 -15.18 -6.43 2.42
C LEU A 12 -16.64 -6.93 2.42
N VAL A 13 -17.07 -7.55 1.34
CA VAL A 13 -18.41 -8.14 1.22
C VAL A 13 -18.62 -9.24 2.26
N SER A 14 -17.64 -10.12 2.45
CA SER A 14 -17.71 -11.18 3.48
C SER A 14 -17.81 -10.60 4.89
N PHE A 15 -17.07 -9.53 5.18
CA PHE A 15 -17.12 -8.86 6.49
C PHE A 15 -18.47 -8.19 6.74
N VAL A 16 -18.99 -7.48 5.75
CA VAL A 16 -20.33 -6.86 5.83
C VAL A 16 -21.42 -7.93 5.96
N ALA A 17 -21.33 -9.01 5.18
CA ALA A 17 -22.25 -10.15 5.29
C ALA A 17 -22.22 -10.81 6.68
N PHE A 18 -21.04 -10.96 7.27
CA PHE A 18 -20.88 -11.46 8.64
C PHE A 18 -21.58 -10.57 9.66
N ILE A 19 -21.42 -9.25 9.56
CA ILE A 19 -22.12 -8.29 10.45
C ILE A 19 -23.63 -8.42 10.31
N LEU A 20 -24.14 -8.46 9.08
CA LEU A 20 -25.58 -8.58 8.83
C LEU A 20 -26.16 -9.89 9.36
N ILE A 21 -25.42 -10.99 9.19
CA ILE A 21 -25.83 -12.31 9.73
C ILE A 21 -25.85 -12.26 11.27
N LEU A 22 -24.85 -11.65 11.90
CA LEU A 22 -24.78 -11.53 13.36
C LEU A 22 -25.96 -10.70 13.91
N LEU A 23 -26.25 -9.55 13.29
CA LEU A 23 -27.39 -8.71 13.65
C LEU A 23 -28.72 -9.43 13.45
N PHE A 24 -28.86 -10.15 12.36
CA PHE A 24 -30.06 -10.95 12.08
C PHE A 24 -30.22 -12.06 13.10
N LEU A 25 -29.15 -12.80 13.43
CA LEU A 25 -29.20 -13.86 14.44
C LEU A 25 -29.60 -13.31 15.82
N ASN A 26 -29.03 -12.18 16.24
CA ASN A 26 -29.38 -11.51 17.48
C ASN A 26 -30.85 -11.09 17.51
N ALA A 27 -31.36 -10.55 16.39
CA ALA A 27 -32.76 -10.17 16.27
C ALA A 27 -33.71 -11.38 16.34
N VAL A 28 -33.34 -12.50 15.70
CA VAL A 28 -34.12 -13.75 15.74
C VAL A 28 -34.13 -14.36 17.15
N VAL A 29 -32.98 -14.45 17.82
CA VAL A 29 -32.87 -14.95 19.19
C VAL A 29 -33.70 -14.09 20.14
N PHE A 30 -33.57 -12.77 20.04
CA PHE A 30 -34.36 -11.85 20.83
C PHE A 30 -35.89 -12.00 20.59
N GLY A 31 -36.29 -12.08 19.31
CA GLY A 31 -37.69 -12.27 18.92
C GLY A 31 -38.30 -13.56 19.48
N LEU A 32 -37.57 -14.67 19.34
CA LEU A 32 -38.02 -15.98 19.86
C LEU A 32 -38.10 -16.00 21.37
N THR A 33 -37.10 -15.43 22.06
CA THR A 33 -37.09 -15.34 23.52
C THR A 33 -38.22 -14.45 24.01
N PHE A 34 -38.42 -13.30 23.38
CA PHE A 34 -39.51 -12.38 23.72
C PHE A 34 -40.87 -13.00 23.47
N GLN A 35 -41.08 -13.68 22.33
CA GLN A 35 -42.33 -14.39 22.03
C GLN A 35 -42.63 -15.45 23.10
N LYS A 36 -41.62 -16.26 23.51
CA LYS A 36 -41.79 -17.27 24.54
C LYS A 36 -42.23 -16.64 25.87
N ILE A 37 -41.54 -15.55 26.31
CA ILE A 37 -41.90 -14.85 27.55
C ILE A 37 -43.32 -14.28 27.48
N VAL A 38 -43.71 -13.70 26.36
CA VAL A 38 -45.06 -13.14 26.18
C VAL A 38 -46.12 -14.25 26.20
N THR A 39 -45.88 -15.36 25.52
CA THR A 39 -46.82 -16.50 25.47
C THR A 39 -46.99 -17.13 26.87
N GLU A 40 -45.91 -17.27 27.64
CA GLU A 40 -46.00 -17.80 29.03
C GLU A 40 -46.69 -16.81 29.96
N ALA A 41 -46.58 -15.52 29.76
CA ALA A 41 -47.19 -14.50 30.63
C ALA A 41 -48.67 -14.20 30.31
N TYR A 42 -49.07 -14.30 29.04
CA TYR A 42 -50.36 -13.83 28.53
C TYR A 42 -51.12 -14.84 27.64
N GLY A 43 -50.62 -16.08 27.48
CA GLY A 43 -51.33 -17.13 26.74
C GLY A 43 -52.55 -17.71 27.46
N ASP A 44 -53.34 -18.52 26.77
CA ASP A 44 -54.59 -19.11 27.31
C ASP A 44 -54.37 -19.97 28.55
N SER A 45 -53.19 -20.50 28.79
CA SER A 45 -52.80 -21.21 30.00
C SER A 45 -52.09 -20.33 31.05
N SER A 46 -52.03 -19.03 30.84
CA SER A 46 -51.46 -18.13 31.83
C SER A 46 -52.24 -18.07 33.11
N PRO A 47 -51.63 -17.81 34.29
CA PRO A 47 -52.33 -17.70 35.54
C PRO A 47 -53.48 -16.71 35.53
N GLN A 48 -53.32 -15.61 34.78
CA GLN A 48 -54.37 -14.59 34.68
C GLN A 48 -55.56 -15.07 33.87
N ALA A 49 -55.33 -15.74 32.73
CA ALA A 49 -56.40 -16.29 31.90
C ALA A 49 -57.17 -17.40 32.65
N MET A 50 -56.44 -18.30 33.32
CA MET A 50 -57.02 -19.36 34.15
C MET A 50 -57.86 -18.77 35.31
N LEU A 51 -57.39 -17.73 35.93
CA LEU A 51 -58.06 -17.03 37.01
C LEU A 51 -59.35 -16.40 36.53
N GLU A 52 -59.33 -15.70 35.39
CA GLU A 52 -60.49 -15.02 34.81
C GLU A 52 -61.58 -16.05 34.36
N MET A 53 -61.14 -17.13 33.71
CA MET A 53 -62.05 -18.24 33.31
C MET A 53 -62.70 -18.90 34.52
N THR A 54 -61.90 -19.18 35.56
CA THR A 54 -62.42 -19.78 36.78
C THR A 54 -63.36 -18.84 37.54
N ALA A 55 -63.03 -17.53 37.61
CA ALA A 55 -63.85 -16.53 38.26
C ALA A 55 -65.20 -16.36 37.59
N THR A 56 -65.25 -16.43 36.25
CA THR A 56 -66.52 -16.40 35.51
C THR A 56 -67.43 -17.60 35.77
N ALA A 57 -66.83 -18.74 36.06
CA ALA A 57 -67.55 -20.01 36.33
C ALA A 57 -67.81 -20.28 37.83
N ALA A 58 -67.31 -19.38 38.73
CA ALA A 58 -67.40 -19.54 40.16
C ALA A 58 -68.67 -18.78 40.74
N THR A 59 -69.42 -19.47 41.52
CA THR A 59 -70.51 -18.89 42.38
C THR A 59 -70.20 -19.10 43.87
N PRO A 60 -70.82 -18.41 44.81
CA PRO A 60 -70.63 -18.65 46.22
C PRO A 60 -70.98 -20.07 46.67
N GLU A 61 -71.89 -20.75 45.96
CA GLU A 61 -72.35 -22.09 46.29
C GLU A 61 -71.45 -23.23 45.71
N GLN A 62 -70.95 -23.04 44.49
CA GLN A 62 -70.15 -24.07 43.81
C GLN A 62 -69.38 -23.53 42.60
N LEU A 63 -68.38 -24.30 42.15
CA LEU A 63 -67.69 -24.10 40.90
C LEU A 63 -68.26 -25.08 39.83
N SER A 64 -68.34 -24.69 38.56
CA SER A 64 -68.85 -25.59 37.51
C SER A 64 -67.93 -26.81 37.33
N ASP A 65 -68.53 -27.96 36.97
CA ASP A 65 -67.80 -29.24 36.80
C ASP A 65 -66.71 -29.12 35.72
N GLU A 66 -66.96 -28.33 34.68
CA GLU A 66 -66.00 -28.07 33.62
C GLU A 66 -64.80 -27.33 34.16
N ALA A 67 -64.98 -26.30 34.99
CA ALA A 67 -63.90 -25.51 35.61
C ALA A 67 -63.13 -26.37 36.62
N VAL A 68 -63.79 -27.24 37.37
CA VAL A 68 -63.14 -28.23 38.30
C VAL A 68 -62.23 -29.17 37.50
N GLN A 69 -62.66 -29.71 36.35
CA GLN A 69 -61.84 -30.59 35.51
C GLN A 69 -60.64 -29.83 34.95
N MET A 70 -60.82 -28.61 34.47
CA MET A 70 -59.77 -27.76 33.98
C MET A 70 -58.71 -27.48 35.03
N LEU A 71 -59.07 -27.15 36.24
CA LEU A 71 -58.16 -26.93 37.37
C LEU A 71 -57.34 -28.19 37.68
N ARG A 72 -58.00 -29.36 37.69
CA ARG A 72 -57.37 -30.67 37.94
C ARG A 72 -56.36 -31.04 36.84
N GLN A 73 -56.72 -30.83 35.61
CA GLN A 73 -55.82 -31.11 34.48
C GLN A 73 -54.52 -30.28 34.54
N ASN A 74 -54.62 -29.08 35.09
CA ASN A 74 -53.49 -28.17 35.24
C ASN A 74 -52.83 -28.23 36.64
N HIS A 75 -53.25 -29.16 37.51
CA HIS A 75 -52.75 -29.30 38.88
C HIS A 75 -52.91 -28.03 39.73
N ILE A 76 -53.98 -27.27 39.49
CA ILE A 76 -54.29 -26.03 40.19
C ILE A 76 -55.31 -26.31 41.26
N TRP A 77 -55.05 -25.95 42.50
CA TRP A 77 -56.06 -25.96 43.56
C TRP A 77 -56.76 -24.60 43.65
N ALA A 78 -57.98 -24.61 44.12
CA ALA A 78 -58.80 -23.41 44.29
C ALA A 78 -59.48 -23.37 45.65
N ILE A 79 -59.61 -22.17 46.14
CA ILE A 79 -60.44 -21.87 47.36
C ILE A 79 -61.24 -20.61 47.08
N TYR A 80 -62.52 -20.62 47.50
CA TYR A 80 -63.39 -19.44 47.45
C TYR A 80 -63.69 -19.01 48.86
N LEU A 81 -63.33 -17.78 49.21
CA LEU A 81 -63.48 -17.24 50.54
C LEU A 81 -64.63 -16.21 50.55
N ASN A 82 -65.46 -16.26 51.64
CA ASN A 82 -66.44 -15.22 51.86
C ASN A 82 -65.78 -13.89 52.35
N THR A 83 -66.62 -12.86 52.60
CA THR A 83 -66.17 -11.58 53.08
C THR A 83 -65.56 -11.62 54.51
N ASP A 84 -65.85 -12.67 55.27
CA ASP A 84 -65.32 -12.93 56.64
C ASP A 84 -64.02 -13.77 56.58
N GLY A 85 -63.54 -14.17 55.39
CA GLY A 85 -62.37 -14.99 55.23
C GLY A 85 -62.58 -16.48 55.47
N GLN A 86 -63.83 -16.95 55.49
CA GLN A 86 -64.18 -18.37 55.68
C GLN A 86 -64.35 -19.01 54.32
N CYS A 87 -63.91 -20.29 54.17
CA CYS A 87 -64.01 -21.04 52.95
C CYS A 87 -65.45 -21.43 52.65
N TYR A 88 -65.96 -20.99 51.49
CA TYR A 88 -67.24 -21.49 50.94
C TYR A 88 -67.07 -22.87 50.31
N TRP A 89 -66.13 -23.02 49.43
CA TRP A 89 -65.76 -24.28 48.75
C TRP A 89 -64.29 -24.32 48.41
N SER A 90 -63.78 -25.50 48.21
CA SER A 90 -62.41 -25.69 47.76
C SER A 90 -62.31 -26.87 46.76
N VAL A 91 -61.35 -26.81 45.84
CA VAL A 91 -61.02 -27.86 44.86
C VAL A 91 -59.56 -28.24 45.05
N ASP A 92 -59.31 -29.54 45.29
CA ASP A 92 -57.99 -30.15 45.43
C ASP A 92 -57.04 -29.36 46.37
N LEU A 93 -57.61 -28.82 47.46
CA LEU A 93 -56.86 -28.00 48.44
C LEU A 93 -55.85 -28.88 49.19
N PRO A 94 -54.54 -28.54 49.22
CA PRO A 94 -53.55 -29.26 49.98
C PRO A 94 -53.84 -29.25 51.49
N ASP A 95 -53.51 -30.30 52.23
CA ASP A 95 -53.78 -30.48 53.62
C ASP A 95 -53.15 -29.42 54.55
N ASN A 96 -52.02 -28.86 54.08
CA ASN A 96 -51.29 -27.80 54.77
C ASN A 96 -51.85 -26.37 54.54
N VAL A 97 -52.81 -26.21 53.62
CA VAL A 97 -53.41 -24.92 53.32
C VAL A 97 -54.66 -24.69 54.25
N PRO A 98 -54.66 -23.59 55.03
CA PRO A 98 -55.80 -23.29 55.92
C PRO A 98 -57.07 -22.99 55.13
N LYS A 99 -58.25 -23.27 55.79
CA LYS A 99 -59.55 -22.97 55.21
C LYS A 99 -60.17 -21.69 55.71
N ASN A 100 -59.59 -21.04 56.74
CA ASN A 100 -60.04 -19.80 57.29
C ASN A 100 -58.90 -18.82 57.42
N TYR A 101 -59.15 -17.61 57.01
CA TYR A 101 -58.15 -16.53 56.93
C TYR A 101 -58.64 -15.27 57.61
N THR A 102 -57.76 -14.59 58.28
CA THR A 102 -58.01 -13.25 58.80
C THR A 102 -57.76 -12.22 57.70
N ILE A 103 -58.31 -10.99 57.94
CA ILE A 103 -57.99 -9.86 57.01
C ILE A 103 -56.48 -9.64 56.85
N GLN A 104 -55.71 -9.90 57.92
CA GLN A 104 -54.24 -9.82 57.85
C GLN A 104 -53.61 -10.89 56.90
N ASP A 105 -54.14 -12.10 56.97
CA ASP A 105 -53.70 -13.19 56.12
C ASP A 105 -54.05 -12.93 54.65
N VAL A 106 -55.29 -12.47 54.38
CA VAL A 106 -55.68 -12.09 53.00
C VAL A 106 -54.85 -10.95 52.46
N ALA A 107 -54.48 -9.97 53.30
CA ALA A 107 -53.58 -8.91 52.90
C ALA A 107 -52.16 -9.45 52.53
N LEU A 108 -51.73 -10.55 53.12
CA LEU A 108 -50.49 -11.23 52.81
C LEU A 108 -50.51 -12.01 51.45
N PHE A 109 -51.72 -12.38 50.98
CA PHE A 109 -51.85 -13.00 49.63
C PHE A 109 -51.38 -12.07 48.56
N SER A 110 -51.38 -10.77 48.78
CA SER A 110 -50.77 -9.79 47.89
C SER A 110 -49.26 -10.02 47.68
N LYS A 111 -48.59 -10.69 48.63
CA LYS A 111 -47.20 -11.14 48.49
C LYS A 111 -47.04 -12.34 47.57
N GLY A 112 -48.13 -13.00 47.22
CA GLY A 112 -48.16 -13.98 46.14
C GLY A 112 -48.02 -15.43 46.55
N TYR A 113 -47.88 -15.80 47.84
CA TYR A 113 -47.73 -17.17 48.32
C TYR A 113 -48.61 -17.48 49.50
N ILE A 114 -49.17 -18.72 49.52
CA ILE A 114 -49.77 -19.34 50.67
C ILE A 114 -49.04 -20.66 50.88
N GLU A 115 -48.41 -20.89 52.06
CA GLU A 115 -47.65 -22.10 52.41
C GLU A 115 -46.75 -22.57 51.26
N ASP A 116 -45.92 -21.67 50.70
CA ASP A 116 -45.02 -21.88 49.59
C ASP A 116 -45.68 -22.08 48.19
N TYR A 117 -47.02 -22.15 48.11
CA TYR A 117 -47.74 -22.23 46.84
C TYR A 117 -47.88 -20.80 46.22
N PRO A 118 -47.50 -20.57 45.00
CA PRO A 118 -47.77 -19.32 44.32
C PRO A 118 -49.28 -19.19 44.07
N VAL A 119 -49.90 -18.10 44.59
CA VAL A 119 -51.35 -17.90 44.50
C VAL A 119 -51.69 -16.68 43.64
N PHE A 120 -52.78 -16.78 42.92
CA PHE A 120 -53.38 -15.69 42.17
C PHE A 120 -54.80 -15.45 42.68
N ILE A 121 -55.17 -14.21 42.84
CA ILE A 121 -56.44 -13.83 43.51
C ILE A 121 -57.32 -13.04 42.57
N TRP A 122 -58.63 -13.26 42.67
CA TRP A 122 -59.64 -12.54 41.92
C TRP A 122 -60.73 -12.09 42.89
N ASN A 123 -61.09 -10.85 42.79
CA ASN A 123 -62.19 -10.30 43.65
C ASN A 123 -63.51 -10.48 42.88
N ASN A 124 -64.43 -11.31 43.44
CA ASN A 124 -65.79 -11.39 43.01
C ASN A 124 -66.69 -10.58 43.94
N ASP A 125 -67.86 -10.14 43.49
CA ASP A 125 -68.79 -9.33 44.30
C ASP A 125 -69.16 -9.94 45.67
N ASP A 126 -69.20 -11.26 45.75
CA ASP A 126 -69.60 -12.05 46.90
C ASP A 126 -68.44 -12.71 47.64
N GLY A 127 -67.21 -12.53 47.22
CA GLY A 127 -66.06 -13.16 47.88
C GLY A 127 -64.79 -13.09 47.12
N LEU A 128 -63.74 -13.82 47.56
CA LEU A 128 -62.43 -13.84 47.02
C LEU A 128 -62.08 -15.24 46.44
N LEU A 129 -61.85 -15.38 45.13
CA LEU A 129 -61.33 -16.58 44.52
C LEU A 129 -59.80 -16.56 44.61
N VAL A 130 -59.22 -17.67 45.07
CA VAL A 130 -57.80 -17.86 45.15
C VAL A 130 -57.46 -19.15 44.36
N LEU A 131 -56.59 -19.04 43.37
CA LEU A 131 -56.01 -20.18 42.64
C LEU A 131 -54.56 -20.36 43.09
N GLY A 132 -54.21 -21.57 43.50
CA GLY A 132 -52.85 -21.91 43.89
C GLY A 132 -52.25 -22.90 42.93
N TYR A 133 -51.04 -22.64 42.58
CA TYR A 133 -50.25 -23.42 41.65
C TYR A 133 -49.21 -24.28 42.37
N PRO A 134 -48.67 -25.36 41.75
CA PRO A 134 -47.59 -26.15 42.36
C PRO A 134 -46.41 -25.28 42.76
N THR A 135 -45.71 -25.64 43.84
CA THR A 135 -44.60 -24.87 44.41
C THR A 135 -43.49 -24.51 43.44
N ASP A 136 -43.26 -25.36 42.45
CA ASP A 136 -42.19 -25.19 41.45
C ASP A 136 -42.65 -24.52 40.14
N SER A 137 -43.92 -24.09 40.06
CA SER A 137 -44.51 -23.61 38.78
C SER A 137 -44.19 -22.13 38.51
N TYR A 138 -44.29 -21.28 39.49
CA TYR A 138 -44.12 -19.85 39.35
C TYR A 138 -43.31 -19.25 40.50
N THR A 139 -42.34 -18.39 40.13
CA THR A 139 -41.68 -17.52 41.12
C THR A 139 -42.23 -16.12 41.02
N LYS A 140 -42.84 -15.63 42.10
CA LYS A 140 -43.30 -14.24 42.16
C LYS A 140 -42.20 -13.35 42.70
N LEU A 141 -41.72 -12.41 41.87
CA LEU A 141 -40.80 -11.39 42.30
C LEU A 141 -41.55 -10.45 43.30
N THR A 142 -41.00 -10.30 44.47
CA THR A 142 -41.60 -9.63 45.61
C THR A 142 -41.86 -8.11 45.46
N SER A 143 -41.49 -7.53 44.30
CA SER A 143 -41.77 -6.12 44.04
C SER A 143 -42.34 -5.91 42.62
N ASN A 144 -43.59 -5.50 42.57
CA ASN A 144 -44.25 -5.06 41.33
C ASN A 144 -43.92 -3.58 40.98
N TYR A 145 -42.91 -3.00 41.63
CA TYR A 145 -42.53 -1.61 41.39
C TYR A 145 -41.04 -1.54 41.08
N TYR A 146 -40.77 -0.85 40.01
CA TYR A 146 -39.40 -0.53 39.60
C TYR A 146 -39.14 0.93 39.93
N SER A 147 -37.96 1.25 40.47
CA SER A 147 -37.60 2.66 40.69
C SER A 147 -37.54 3.39 39.33
N ILE A 148 -38.08 4.59 39.26
CA ILE A 148 -38.02 5.42 38.04
C ILE A 148 -36.59 5.61 37.60
N ALA A 149 -35.63 5.71 38.52
CA ALA A 149 -34.22 5.80 38.26
C ALA A 149 -33.66 4.55 37.55
N ALA A 150 -34.16 3.32 37.85
CA ALA A 150 -33.76 2.10 37.16
C ALA A 150 -34.30 2.07 35.73
N LEU A 151 -35.57 2.46 35.54
CA LEU A 151 -36.18 2.56 34.21
C LEU A 151 -35.49 3.60 33.31
N GLN A 152 -35.12 4.76 33.90
CA GLN A 152 -34.39 5.80 33.18
C GLN A 152 -32.96 5.39 32.81
N ARG A 153 -32.31 4.48 33.55
CA ARG A 153 -30.97 3.96 33.26
C ARG A 153 -30.97 2.85 32.21
N LEU A 154 -32.07 2.13 32.02
CA LEU A 154 -32.17 1.02 31.10
C LEU A 154 -31.79 1.40 29.65
N PRO A 155 -32.30 2.51 29.07
CA PRO A 155 -31.85 2.98 27.74
C PRO A 155 -30.35 3.28 27.67
N ILE A 156 -29.76 3.79 28.75
CA ILE A 156 -28.35 4.11 28.85
C ILE A 156 -27.50 2.81 28.77
N PHE A 157 -27.94 1.77 29.47
CA PHE A 157 -27.28 0.44 29.37
C PHE A 157 -27.36 -0.15 27.98
N VAL A 158 -28.53 -0.06 27.32
CA VAL A 158 -28.73 -0.54 25.95
C VAL A 158 -27.83 0.23 24.97
N LEU A 159 -27.80 1.56 25.08
CA LEU A 159 -26.90 2.41 24.24
C LEU A 159 -25.44 2.13 24.54
N GLY A 160 -25.05 1.89 25.79
CA GLY A 160 -23.68 1.52 26.15
C GLY A 160 -23.26 0.18 25.53
N MET A 161 -24.16 -0.81 25.54
CA MET A 161 -23.89 -2.13 24.91
C MET A 161 -23.75 -2.00 23.39
N LEU A 162 -24.66 -1.25 22.73
CA LEU A 162 -24.55 -0.97 21.30
C LEU A 162 -23.27 -0.19 20.96
N GLY A 163 -22.88 0.78 21.80
CA GLY A 163 -21.63 1.52 21.66
C GLY A 163 -20.40 0.60 21.76
N LEU A 164 -20.42 -0.36 22.67
CA LEU A 164 -19.37 -1.36 22.81
C LEU A 164 -19.27 -2.26 21.56
N ASP A 165 -20.39 -2.71 21.02
CA ASP A 165 -20.44 -3.52 19.80
C ASP A 165 -19.84 -2.75 18.61
N VAL A 166 -20.21 -1.48 18.43
CA VAL A 166 -19.65 -0.61 17.39
C VAL A 166 -18.14 -0.43 17.60
N LEU A 167 -17.67 -0.26 18.82
CA LEU A 167 -16.25 -0.13 19.13
C LEU A 167 -15.48 -1.41 18.81
N CYS A 168 -16.03 -2.59 19.14
CA CYS A 168 -15.45 -3.88 18.81
C CYS A 168 -15.34 -4.10 17.28
N LEU A 169 -16.41 -3.77 16.55
CA LEU A 169 -16.44 -3.85 15.09
C LEU A 169 -15.43 -2.90 14.44
N PHE A 170 -15.34 -1.65 14.94
CA PHE A 170 -14.37 -0.68 14.47
C PHE A 170 -12.93 -1.14 14.74
N SER A 171 -12.67 -1.69 15.93
CA SER A 171 -11.37 -2.24 16.29
C SER A 171 -10.98 -3.41 15.37
N ALA A 172 -11.89 -4.37 15.14
CA ALA A 172 -11.67 -5.48 14.23
C ALA A 172 -11.39 -5.01 12.80
N TYR A 173 -12.15 -4.01 12.30
CA TYR A 173 -11.92 -3.38 11.01
C TYR A 173 -10.54 -2.71 10.93
N TYR A 174 -10.16 -1.93 11.94
CA TYR A 174 -8.89 -1.22 11.99
C TYR A 174 -7.69 -2.18 11.95
N PHE A 175 -7.71 -3.22 12.79
CA PHE A 175 -6.65 -4.23 12.80
C PHE A 175 -6.57 -5.02 11.50
N SER A 176 -7.71 -5.38 10.92
CA SER A 176 -7.78 -6.06 9.62
C SER A 176 -7.22 -5.20 8.51
N LYS A 177 -7.61 -3.92 8.44
CA LYS A 177 -7.10 -2.95 7.47
C LYS A 177 -5.57 -2.78 7.58
N ARG A 178 -5.06 -2.60 8.82
CA ARG A 178 -3.63 -2.45 9.07
C ARG A 178 -2.83 -3.68 8.61
N ARG A 179 -3.36 -4.88 8.87
CA ARG A 179 -2.74 -6.14 8.42
C ARG A 179 -2.68 -6.26 6.89
N ILE A 180 -3.76 -5.86 6.20
CA ILE A 180 -3.81 -5.87 4.73
C ILE A 180 -2.76 -4.91 4.16
N ILE A 181 -2.72 -3.66 4.64
CA ILE A 181 -1.75 -2.66 4.17
C ILE A 181 -0.31 -3.16 4.38
N HIS A 182 0.01 -3.62 5.57
CA HIS A 182 1.36 -4.12 5.90
C HIS A 182 1.80 -5.29 5.00
N ASN A 183 0.88 -6.18 4.66
CA ASN A 183 1.18 -7.33 3.80
C ASN A 183 1.29 -6.96 2.30
N THR A 184 0.67 -5.86 1.86
CA THR A 184 0.68 -5.42 0.46
C THR A 184 1.77 -4.40 0.15
N GLU A 185 2.21 -3.62 1.13
CA GLU A 185 3.26 -2.61 0.98
C GLU A 185 4.57 -3.15 0.35
N PRO A 186 5.11 -4.33 0.74
CA PRO A 186 6.29 -4.90 0.10
C PRO A 186 6.09 -5.21 -1.39
N ILE A 187 4.86 -5.60 -1.79
CA ILE A 187 4.55 -5.89 -3.19
C ILE A 187 4.52 -4.61 -4.01
N VAL A 188 3.89 -3.55 -3.46
CA VAL A 188 3.81 -2.24 -4.13
C VAL A 188 5.22 -1.68 -4.32
N SER A 189 6.03 -1.65 -3.27
CA SER A 189 7.42 -1.17 -3.31
C SER A 189 8.28 -1.99 -4.29
N ALA A 190 8.08 -3.31 -4.36
CA ALA A 190 8.80 -4.14 -5.31
C ALA A 190 8.37 -3.87 -6.77
N VAL A 191 7.09 -3.60 -7.01
CA VAL A 191 6.60 -3.23 -8.35
C VAL A 191 7.17 -1.86 -8.78
N GLU A 192 7.24 -0.88 -7.86
CA GLU A 192 7.87 0.41 -8.11
C GLU A 192 9.36 0.23 -8.44
N THR A 193 10.09 -0.54 -7.63
CA THR A 193 11.51 -0.86 -7.89
C THR A 193 11.71 -1.54 -9.23
N LEU A 194 10.79 -2.45 -9.61
CA LEU A 194 10.83 -3.14 -10.90
C LEU A 194 10.52 -2.19 -12.07
N ALA A 195 9.64 -1.20 -11.88
CA ALA A 195 9.37 -0.16 -12.87
C ALA A 195 10.58 0.74 -13.11
N ASP A 196 11.43 0.92 -12.10
CA ASP A 196 12.73 1.62 -12.20
C ASP A 196 13.82 0.75 -12.86
N GLY A 197 13.48 -0.44 -13.35
CA GLY A 197 14.41 -1.35 -14.04
C GLY A 197 15.31 -2.17 -13.11
N LYS A 198 15.13 -2.09 -11.79
CA LYS A 198 15.96 -2.80 -10.82
C LYS A 198 15.40 -4.19 -10.49
N PRO A 199 16.25 -5.21 -10.33
CA PRO A 199 15.80 -6.55 -9.98
C PRO A 199 15.26 -6.60 -8.56
N VAL A 200 14.17 -7.36 -8.37
CA VAL A 200 13.54 -7.53 -7.06
C VAL A 200 13.39 -9.01 -6.71
N SER A 201 13.44 -9.31 -5.40
CA SER A 201 13.18 -10.64 -4.86
C SER A 201 12.30 -10.52 -3.63
N LEU A 202 11.04 -10.96 -3.75
CA LEU A 202 10.05 -10.96 -2.69
C LEU A 202 9.96 -12.33 -2.03
N HIS A 203 10.00 -12.35 -0.70
CA HIS A 203 9.76 -13.55 0.10
C HIS A 203 8.51 -13.32 0.96
N ILE A 204 7.36 -13.63 0.39
CA ILE A 204 6.05 -13.49 1.06
C ILE A 204 5.41 -14.87 1.12
N SER A 205 4.96 -15.27 2.32
CA SER A 205 4.25 -16.51 2.58
C SER A 205 2.73 -16.26 2.71
N GLY A 206 1.93 -17.30 2.49
CA GLY A 206 0.47 -17.24 2.59
C GLY A 206 -0.22 -16.84 1.27
N GLU A 207 -1.41 -16.24 1.35
CA GLU A 207 -2.29 -15.98 0.20
C GLU A 207 -1.69 -15.04 -0.87
N LEU A 208 -0.71 -14.23 -0.50
CA LEU A 208 -0.03 -13.32 -1.41
C LEU A 208 1.24 -13.92 -2.05
N SER A 209 1.60 -15.16 -1.69
CA SER A 209 2.78 -15.86 -2.21
C SER A 209 2.75 -16.06 -3.72
N GLU A 210 1.57 -16.27 -4.31
CA GLU A 210 1.40 -16.43 -5.75
C GLU A 210 1.68 -15.12 -6.50
N ILE A 211 1.26 -13.97 -5.93
CA ILE A 211 1.56 -12.65 -6.47
C ILE A 211 3.07 -12.36 -6.36
N ALA A 212 3.66 -12.62 -5.20
CA ALA A 212 5.10 -12.46 -5.00
C ALA A 212 5.92 -13.30 -5.99
N SER A 213 5.50 -14.56 -6.20
CA SER A 213 6.11 -15.45 -7.20
C SER A 213 5.99 -14.89 -8.63
N SER A 214 4.83 -14.32 -8.98
CA SER A 214 4.61 -13.70 -10.28
C SER A 214 5.48 -12.46 -10.50
N VAL A 215 5.63 -11.61 -9.47
CA VAL A 215 6.53 -10.44 -9.49
C VAL A 215 7.99 -10.89 -9.62
N ASN A 216 8.42 -11.90 -8.85
CA ASN A 216 9.77 -12.45 -8.96
C ASN A 216 10.05 -13.04 -10.34
N LYS A 217 9.06 -13.73 -10.93
CA LYS A 217 9.17 -14.25 -12.29
C LYS A 217 9.30 -13.14 -13.33
N ALA A 218 8.50 -12.08 -13.22
CA ALA A 218 8.59 -10.90 -14.08
C ALA A 218 9.97 -10.24 -13.94
N SER A 219 10.47 -10.06 -12.72
CA SER A 219 11.81 -9.54 -12.43
C SER A 219 12.90 -10.38 -13.09
N SER A 220 12.83 -11.71 -12.96
CA SER A 220 13.82 -12.60 -13.57
C SER A 220 13.80 -12.58 -15.10
N ILE A 221 12.61 -12.43 -15.70
CA ILE A 221 12.47 -12.31 -17.17
C ILE A 221 13.09 -11.00 -17.66
N LEU A 222 12.77 -9.87 -17.01
CA LEU A 222 13.33 -8.57 -17.36
C LEU A 222 14.84 -8.55 -17.22
N ASN A 223 15.37 -9.11 -16.13
CA ASN A 223 16.81 -9.18 -15.91
C ASN A 223 17.51 -10.00 -17.02
N ARG A 224 16.96 -11.17 -17.36
CA ARG A 224 17.49 -12.00 -18.46
C ARG A 224 17.42 -11.28 -19.81
N GLN A 225 16.36 -10.53 -20.08
CA GLN A 225 16.25 -9.75 -21.32
C GLN A 225 17.31 -8.66 -21.38
N ASN A 226 17.54 -7.95 -20.25
CA ASN A 226 18.57 -6.93 -20.14
C ASN A 226 19.97 -7.51 -20.34
N GLU A 227 20.28 -8.63 -19.65
CA GLU A 227 21.54 -9.36 -19.84
C GLU A 227 21.75 -9.82 -21.28
N ALA A 228 20.72 -10.41 -21.89
CA ALA A 228 20.80 -10.87 -23.29
C ALA A 228 21.03 -9.70 -24.24
N ARG A 229 20.39 -8.55 -24.05
CA ARG A 229 20.55 -7.34 -24.83
C ARG A 229 21.98 -6.78 -24.72
N ALA A 230 22.49 -6.66 -23.48
CA ALA A 230 23.85 -6.18 -23.23
C ALA A 230 24.92 -7.12 -23.86
N ASN A 231 24.75 -8.44 -23.70
CA ASN A 231 25.64 -9.44 -24.29
C ASN A 231 25.59 -9.40 -25.81
N TRP A 232 24.39 -9.20 -26.41
CA TRP A 232 24.25 -9.06 -27.84
C TRP A 232 24.98 -7.82 -28.38
N ILE A 233 24.83 -6.64 -27.75
CA ILE A 233 25.53 -5.41 -28.10
C ILE A 233 27.05 -5.60 -27.98
N SER A 234 27.51 -6.26 -26.91
CA SER A 234 28.94 -6.57 -26.72
C SER A 234 29.49 -7.47 -27.84
N GLY A 235 28.73 -8.52 -28.18
CA GLY A 235 29.10 -9.43 -29.30
C GLY A 235 29.18 -8.70 -30.64
N VAL A 236 28.15 -7.95 -31.01
CA VAL A 236 28.13 -7.15 -32.24
C VAL A 236 29.28 -6.14 -32.28
N SER A 237 29.57 -5.49 -31.13
CA SER A 237 30.69 -4.55 -31.01
C SER A 237 32.04 -5.20 -31.28
N HIS A 238 32.22 -6.44 -30.79
CA HIS A 238 33.43 -7.22 -31.08
C HIS A 238 33.53 -7.58 -32.55
N ASP A 239 32.45 -8.06 -33.17
CA ASP A 239 32.42 -8.51 -34.56
C ASP A 239 32.58 -7.36 -35.58
N ILE A 240 32.17 -6.13 -35.22
CA ILE A 240 32.44 -4.93 -36.01
C ILE A 240 33.90 -4.46 -35.85
N ARG A 241 34.51 -4.59 -34.67
CA ARG A 241 35.88 -4.12 -34.40
C ARG A 241 36.91 -4.80 -35.27
N THR A 242 36.76 -6.09 -35.53
CA THR A 242 37.72 -6.91 -36.32
C THR A 242 37.82 -6.44 -37.77
N PRO A 243 36.73 -6.41 -38.59
CA PRO A 243 36.81 -5.92 -39.97
C PRO A 243 37.19 -4.45 -40.03
N LEU A 244 36.77 -3.64 -39.08
CA LEU A 244 37.11 -2.22 -39.04
C LEU A 244 38.60 -1.98 -38.80
N SER A 245 39.26 -2.81 -37.97
CA SER A 245 40.69 -2.75 -37.73
C SER A 245 41.48 -3.12 -39.00
N MET A 246 40.97 -4.06 -39.80
CA MET A 246 41.57 -4.40 -41.13
C MET A 246 41.44 -3.24 -42.12
N ILE A 247 40.24 -2.61 -42.21
CA ILE A 247 40.00 -1.44 -43.08
C ILE A 247 40.96 -0.32 -42.69
N MET A 248 41.06 -0.01 -41.38
CA MET A 248 42.00 1.00 -40.89
C MET A 248 43.44 0.70 -41.24
N GLY A 249 43.86 -0.55 -41.10
CA GLY A 249 45.23 -0.99 -41.43
C GLY A 249 45.55 -0.90 -42.91
N TYR A 250 44.61 -1.30 -43.80
CA TYR A 250 44.80 -1.16 -45.23
C TYR A 250 44.77 0.30 -45.68
N ALA A 251 43.81 1.09 -45.19
CA ALA A 251 43.75 2.53 -45.50
C ALA A 251 44.99 3.29 -45.02
N GLY A 252 45.51 2.96 -43.84
CA GLY A 252 46.76 3.54 -43.34
C GLY A 252 47.96 3.23 -44.24
N ARG A 253 48.12 1.98 -44.65
CA ARG A 253 49.20 1.58 -45.56
C ARG A 253 49.11 2.29 -46.90
N ILE A 254 47.91 2.50 -47.46
CA ILE A 254 47.72 3.22 -48.72
C ILE A 254 48.01 4.73 -48.49
N ALA A 255 47.58 5.32 -47.40
CA ALA A 255 47.82 6.75 -47.08
C ALA A 255 49.32 7.06 -46.94
N GLU A 256 50.11 6.11 -46.42
CA GLU A 256 51.54 6.26 -46.20
C GLU A 256 52.39 5.82 -47.44
N SER A 257 51.76 5.17 -48.42
CA SER A 257 52.49 4.65 -49.64
C SER A 257 52.98 5.77 -50.52
N LYS A 258 54.29 5.76 -50.75
CA LYS A 258 54.97 6.67 -51.75
C LYS A 258 54.62 6.35 -53.19
N ALA A 259 54.15 5.12 -53.46
CA ALA A 259 53.82 4.67 -54.86
C ALA A 259 52.34 5.09 -55.20
N ALA A 260 51.52 5.45 -54.25
CA ALA A 260 50.13 5.93 -54.46
C ALA A 260 50.10 7.40 -54.86
N SER A 261 49.22 7.76 -55.80
CA SER A 261 49.01 9.17 -56.16
C SER A 261 48.50 9.98 -54.95
N LYS A 262 48.70 11.29 -54.99
CA LYS A 262 48.25 12.19 -53.91
C LYS A 262 46.75 12.03 -53.61
N SER A 263 45.93 11.95 -54.69
CA SER A 263 44.49 11.76 -54.57
C SER A 263 44.11 10.44 -53.86
N ILE A 264 44.79 9.32 -54.21
CA ILE A 264 44.55 8.02 -53.57
C ILE A 264 44.94 8.05 -52.08
N ARG A 265 46.03 8.70 -51.72
CA ARG A 265 46.45 8.86 -50.32
C ARG A 265 45.47 9.67 -49.52
N GLU A 266 44.95 10.78 -50.09
CA GLU A 266 43.93 11.62 -49.43
C GLU A 266 42.63 10.85 -49.22
N GLN A 267 42.17 10.06 -50.20
CA GLN A 267 41.00 9.20 -50.08
C GLN A 267 41.21 8.11 -49.01
N ALA A 268 42.37 7.49 -48.99
CA ALA A 268 42.72 6.49 -47.98
C ALA A 268 42.72 7.08 -46.55
N GLU A 269 43.23 8.33 -46.37
CA GLU A 269 43.22 9.01 -45.11
C GLU A 269 41.78 9.34 -44.68
N ILE A 270 40.87 9.70 -45.59
CA ILE A 270 39.45 9.86 -45.30
C ILE A 270 38.83 8.56 -44.81
N VAL A 271 39.07 7.44 -45.49
CA VAL A 271 38.60 6.11 -45.09
C VAL A 271 39.12 5.75 -43.70
N ARG A 272 40.40 5.98 -43.43
CA ARG A 272 41.02 5.74 -42.13
C ARG A 272 40.32 6.55 -41.01
N LYS A 273 40.12 7.87 -41.21
CA LYS A 273 39.44 8.75 -40.27
C LYS A 273 38.01 8.33 -39.99
N GLN A 274 37.22 7.95 -41.03
CA GLN A 274 35.88 7.46 -40.87
C GLN A 274 35.81 6.13 -40.10
N SER A 275 36.80 5.24 -40.36
CA SER A 275 36.88 3.97 -39.65
C SER A 275 37.20 4.16 -38.15
N VAL A 276 38.08 5.09 -37.79
CA VAL A 276 38.34 5.48 -36.39
C VAL A 276 37.05 5.95 -35.73
N LYS A 277 36.29 6.81 -36.42
CA LYS A 277 35.04 7.35 -35.91
C LYS A 277 33.97 6.25 -35.67
N ILE A 278 33.85 5.27 -36.57
CA ILE A 278 32.96 4.11 -36.38
C ILE A 278 33.42 3.29 -35.18
N LYS A 279 34.71 3.07 -34.98
CA LYS A 279 35.26 2.36 -33.83
C LYS A 279 34.88 3.04 -32.52
N GLU A 280 34.99 4.36 -32.46
CA GLU A 280 34.61 5.16 -31.27
C GLU A 280 33.11 5.04 -30.98
N LEU A 281 32.24 5.18 -31.99
CA LEU A 281 30.80 5.02 -31.85
C LEU A 281 30.40 3.63 -31.34
N VAL A 282 31.02 2.57 -31.83
CA VAL A 282 30.77 1.19 -31.37
C VAL A 282 31.23 1.00 -29.93
N GLN A 283 32.34 1.61 -29.53
CA GLN A 283 32.84 1.59 -28.15
C GLN A 283 31.89 2.38 -27.21
N ASP A 284 31.38 3.52 -27.67
CA ASP A 284 30.43 4.35 -26.92
C ASP A 284 29.13 3.61 -26.73
N LEU A 285 28.56 2.98 -27.76
CA LEU A 285 27.35 2.19 -27.67
C LEU A 285 27.49 1.03 -26.68
N ASN A 286 28.62 0.32 -26.73
CA ASN A 286 28.88 -0.78 -25.79
C ASN A 286 29.01 -0.29 -24.36
N LEU A 287 29.67 0.85 -24.12
CA LEU A 287 29.78 1.44 -22.78
C LEU A 287 28.43 1.87 -22.22
N VAL A 288 27.61 2.56 -23.02
CA VAL A 288 26.27 2.97 -22.63
C VAL A 288 25.45 1.76 -22.22
N SER A 289 25.42 0.72 -23.06
CA SER A 289 24.71 -0.52 -22.77
C SER A 289 25.18 -1.19 -21.47
N GLN A 290 26.48 -1.26 -21.25
CA GLN A 290 27.04 -1.88 -20.04
C GLN A 290 26.75 -1.07 -18.77
N LEU A 291 26.73 0.26 -18.85
CA LEU A 291 26.38 1.13 -17.71
C LEU A 291 24.88 1.12 -17.44
N GLU A 292 24.03 1.16 -18.47
CA GLU A 292 22.57 1.15 -18.37
C GLU A 292 22.05 -0.12 -17.65
N TYR A 293 22.69 -1.27 -17.92
CA TYR A 293 22.29 -2.56 -17.33
C TYR A 293 23.16 -2.97 -16.13
N GLU A 294 23.94 -2.03 -15.55
CA GLU A 294 24.82 -2.29 -14.39
C GLU A 294 25.81 -3.46 -14.60
N MET A 295 26.11 -3.78 -15.86
CA MET A 295 27.02 -4.88 -16.20
C MET A 295 28.51 -4.46 -16.24
N GLN A 296 28.79 -3.17 -16.15
CA GLN A 296 30.15 -2.64 -16.07
C GLN A 296 30.62 -2.65 -14.61
N PRO A 297 31.62 -3.47 -14.25
CA PRO A 297 32.23 -3.36 -12.93
C PRO A 297 32.95 -2.01 -12.83
N LEU A 298 32.51 -1.16 -11.88
CA LEU A 298 33.13 0.13 -11.60
C LEU A 298 34.41 -0.10 -10.80
N HIS A 299 35.53 0.42 -11.30
CA HIS A 299 36.77 0.46 -10.53
C HIS A 299 36.84 1.77 -9.74
N LYS A 300 36.04 1.83 -8.67
CA LYS A 300 35.98 3.02 -7.79
C LYS A 300 37.25 3.11 -6.94
N GLU A 301 37.83 4.28 -6.94
CA GLU A 301 38.96 4.65 -6.10
C GLU A 301 38.78 6.07 -5.56
N MET A 302 39.51 6.43 -4.53
CA MET A 302 39.47 7.77 -3.94
C MET A 302 40.23 8.75 -4.83
N VAL A 303 39.50 9.52 -5.64
CA VAL A 303 40.04 10.42 -6.66
C VAL A 303 39.92 11.87 -6.24
N ARG A 304 41.01 12.60 -6.27
CA ARG A 304 40.99 14.07 -6.16
C ARG A 304 40.63 14.65 -7.53
N LEU A 305 39.37 15.10 -7.69
CA LEU A 305 38.88 15.58 -8.98
C LEU A 305 39.61 16.83 -9.49
N SER A 306 40.07 17.71 -8.61
CA SER A 306 40.91 18.87 -8.99
C SER A 306 42.16 18.45 -9.76
N LYS A 307 42.86 17.42 -9.30
CA LYS A 307 44.06 16.87 -9.96
C LYS A 307 43.71 16.22 -11.30
N LEU A 308 42.63 15.46 -11.34
CA LEU A 308 42.14 14.79 -12.57
C LEU A 308 41.80 15.80 -13.65
N LEU A 309 41.06 16.87 -13.31
CA LEU A 309 40.71 17.92 -14.26
C LEU A 309 41.90 18.69 -14.78
N ARG A 310 42.88 19.03 -13.90
CA ARG A 310 44.12 19.72 -14.32
C ARG A 310 44.94 18.84 -15.27
N SER A 311 45.06 17.52 -14.97
CA SER A 311 45.74 16.58 -15.85
C SER A 311 45.03 16.50 -17.21
N TYR A 312 43.70 16.37 -17.22
CA TYR A 312 42.90 16.34 -18.45
C TYR A 312 43.13 17.59 -19.33
N VAL A 313 43.03 18.80 -18.70
CA VAL A 313 43.24 20.05 -19.46
C VAL A 313 44.66 20.17 -19.98
N ALA A 314 45.68 19.77 -19.21
CA ALA A 314 47.07 19.79 -19.64
C ALA A 314 47.30 18.82 -20.83
N ASP A 315 46.77 17.59 -20.76
CA ASP A 315 46.84 16.62 -21.84
C ASP A 315 46.14 17.13 -23.09
N LEU A 316 44.97 17.74 -22.95
CA LEU A 316 44.18 18.30 -24.04
C LEU A 316 44.93 19.43 -24.76
N LEU A 317 45.56 20.37 -24.03
CA LEU A 317 46.36 21.43 -24.58
C LEU A 317 47.61 20.91 -25.29
N ASN A 318 48.24 19.86 -24.77
CA ASN A 318 49.42 19.22 -25.38
C ASN A 318 49.10 18.50 -26.72
N THR A 319 47.84 18.09 -26.96
CA THR A 319 47.39 17.47 -28.21
C THR A 319 47.30 18.44 -29.40
N GLY A 320 47.49 19.75 -29.19
CA GLY A 320 47.51 20.75 -30.26
C GLY A 320 46.10 21.16 -30.71
N ILE A 321 45.30 21.69 -29.79
CA ILE A 321 44.00 22.27 -30.11
C ILE A 321 44.17 23.56 -30.91
N SER A 322 43.26 23.83 -31.84
CA SER A 322 43.24 25.11 -32.58
C SER A 322 43.20 26.32 -31.63
N ASP A 323 43.97 27.34 -31.94
CA ASP A 323 44.00 28.62 -31.17
C ASP A 323 42.66 29.33 -31.07
N SER A 324 41.64 28.86 -31.83
CA SER A 324 40.27 29.35 -31.76
C SER A 324 39.51 28.91 -30.50
N TYR A 325 40.02 27.91 -29.76
CA TYR A 325 39.41 27.43 -28.49
C TYR A 325 40.30 27.81 -27.31
N ASN A 326 39.68 28.48 -26.34
CA ASN A 326 40.32 28.81 -25.07
C ASN A 326 39.74 27.87 -23.96
N ILE A 327 40.58 27.06 -23.32
CA ILE A 327 40.15 26.12 -22.30
C ILE A 327 40.70 26.57 -20.94
N GLY A 328 39.79 26.90 -20.06
CA GLY A 328 40.08 27.34 -18.70
C GLY A 328 39.61 26.37 -17.63
N ILE A 329 40.18 26.48 -16.43
CA ILE A 329 39.79 25.73 -15.26
C ILE A 329 39.58 26.63 -14.07
N LYS A 330 38.48 26.47 -13.33
CA LYS A 330 38.15 27.21 -12.10
C LYS A 330 37.81 26.21 -11.00
N ILE A 331 38.59 26.21 -9.95
CA ILE A 331 38.37 25.30 -8.78
C ILE A 331 38.25 26.18 -7.56
N THR A 332 37.17 26.02 -6.79
CA THR A 332 37.02 26.75 -5.53
C THR A 332 37.96 26.18 -4.47
N PRO A 333 38.39 27.00 -3.49
CA PRO A 333 39.30 26.54 -2.44
C PRO A 333 38.77 25.32 -1.67
N ASP A 334 37.48 25.24 -1.45
CA ASP A 334 36.81 24.13 -0.74
C ASP A 334 36.81 22.85 -1.56
N ALA A 335 36.78 22.95 -2.90
CA ALA A 335 36.82 21.80 -3.81
C ALA A 335 38.24 21.33 -4.15
N GLU A 336 39.28 22.11 -3.84
CA GLU A 336 40.67 21.81 -4.22
C GLU A 336 41.16 20.46 -3.65
N ASN A 337 40.77 20.16 -2.43
CA ASN A 337 41.15 18.93 -1.75
C ASN A 337 40.01 17.88 -1.67
N ALA A 338 38.87 18.16 -2.29
CA ALA A 338 37.74 17.24 -2.30
C ALA A 338 38.10 15.92 -3.02
N VAL A 339 37.76 14.82 -2.37
CA VAL A 339 38.03 13.45 -2.87
C VAL A 339 36.69 12.76 -3.10
N LEU A 340 36.49 12.21 -4.27
CA LEU A 340 35.30 11.45 -4.64
C LEU A 340 35.65 9.98 -4.85
N GLU A 341 34.87 9.07 -4.31
CA GLU A 341 34.97 7.64 -4.64
C GLU A 341 34.35 7.38 -6.02
N CYS A 342 35.18 7.29 -7.05
CA CYS A 342 34.72 7.17 -8.43
C CYS A 342 35.69 6.39 -9.32
N ASP A 343 35.21 5.96 -10.50
CA ASP A 343 36.06 5.45 -11.58
C ASP A 343 36.61 6.63 -12.39
N ALA A 344 37.90 6.94 -12.15
CA ALA A 344 38.57 8.09 -12.79
C ALA A 344 38.50 8.07 -14.32
N ARG A 345 38.53 6.88 -14.94
CA ARG A 345 38.48 6.74 -16.39
C ARG A 345 37.13 7.14 -16.96
N LEU A 346 36.05 6.74 -16.27
CA LEU A 346 34.68 7.09 -16.66
C LEU A 346 34.39 8.56 -16.48
N ILE A 347 34.84 9.15 -15.34
CA ILE A 347 34.72 10.60 -15.13
C ILE A 347 35.51 11.37 -16.19
N SER A 348 36.75 10.99 -16.50
CA SER A 348 37.53 11.62 -17.56
C SER A 348 36.84 11.51 -18.93
N ARG A 349 36.18 10.38 -19.21
CA ARG A 349 35.44 10.19 -20.47
C ARG A 349 34.20 11.10 -20.51
N ALA A 350 33.48 11.22 -19.41
CA ALA A 350 32.35 12.14 -19.33
C ALA A 350 32.79 13.60 -19.57
N VAL A 351 33.87 14.04 -18.91
CA VAL A 351 34.46 15.38 -19.10
C VAL A 351 34.88 15.59 -20.55
N ASN A 352 35.56 14.60 -21.15
CA ASN A 352 35.96 14.68 -22.56
C ASN A 352 34.75 14.81 -23.50
N ASN A 353 33.68 14.06 -23.26
CA ASN A 353 32.44 14.17 -24.05
C ASN A 353 31.84 15.57 -23.98
N LEU A 354 31.81 16.17 -22.77
CA LEU A 354 31.29 17.53 -22.58
C LEU A 354 32.15 18.57 -23.31
N VAL A 355 33.47 18.52 -23.14
CA VAL A 355 34.40 19.46 -23.80
C VAL A 355 34.33 19.32 -25.33
N GLN A 356 34.35 18.07 -25.84
CA GLN A 356 34.24 17.80 -27.30
C GLN A 356 32.88 18.27 -27.85
N ASN A 357 31.78 18.17 -27.07
CA ASN A 357 30.49 18.69 -27.47
C ASN A 357 30.52 20.23 -27.59
N SER A 358 31.10 20.94 -26.61
CA SER A 358 31.26 22.39 -26.67
C SER A 358 32.06 22.81 -27.91
N MET A 359 33.16 22.15 -28.20
CA MET A 359 33.99 22.46 -29.40
C MET A 359 33.27 22.12 -30.72
N LYS A 360 32.59 20.98 -30.79
CA LYS A 360 31.86 20.53 -31.98
C LYS A 360 30.71 21.44 -32.37
N HIS A 361 29.97 21.93 -31.38
CA HIS A 361 28.83 22.83 -31.60
C HIS A 361 29.23 24.31 -31.82
N ASN A 362 30.49 24.64 -31.58
CA ASN A 362 31.03 25.97 -31.80
C ASN A 362 32.26 25.91 -32.76
N PRO A 363 32.08 25.57 -34.04
CA PRO A 363 33.20 25.34 -34.98
C PRO A 363 34.03 26.60 -35.28
N GLN A 364 33.53 27.76 -34.98
CA GLN A 364 34.24 29.05 -35.10
C GLN A 364 35.15 29.34 -33.91
N GLY A 365 35.11 28.52 -32.87
CA GLY A 365 35.81 28.69 -31.61
C GLY A 365 34.89 29.14 -30.47
N CYS A 366 35.29 28.85 -29.27
CA CYS A 366 34.61 29.26 -28.03
C CYS A 366 35.57 29.17 -26.83
N GLU A 367 35.17 29.81 -25.76
CA GLU A 367 35.78 29.60 -24.44
C GLU A 367 35.06 28.47 -23.73
N VAL A 368 35.81 27.47 -23.25
CA VAL A 368 35.29 26.36 -22.46
C VAL A 368 35.90 26.41 -21.06
N CYS A 369 35.08 26.57 -20.05
CA CYS A 369 35.51 26.61 -18.66
C CYS A 369 35.07 25.33 -17.92
N LEU A 370 36.03 24.61 -17.39
CA LEU A 370 35.78 23.49 -16.49
C LEU A 370 35.77 24.06 -15.05
N SER A 371 34.70 23.87 -14.31
CA SER A 371 34.60 24.33 -12.93
C SER A 371 34.35 23.18 -11.96
N LEU A 372 34.94 23.28 -10.77
CA LEU A 372 34.74 22.34 -9.67
C LEU A 372 34.41 23.14 -8.40
N THR A 373 33.25 22.87 -7.83
CA THR A 373 32.76 23.56 -6.63
C THR A 373 32.14 22.56 -5.65
N THR A 374 32.09 22.93 -4.37
CA THR A 374 31.34 22.16 -3.35
C THR A 374 30.12 22.97 -2.92
N SER A 375 29.01 22.32 -2.73
CA SER A 375 27.78 22.93 -2.21
C SER A 375 27.05 21.94 -1.29
N GLN A 376 26.89 22.31 -0.03
CA GLN A 376 26.30 21.44 1.01
C GLN A 376 27.00 20.07 1.04
N ASN A 377 26.29 19.01 0.64
CA ASN A 377 26.81 17.63 0.60
C ASN A 377 27.05 17.14 -0.84
N HIS A 378 27.37 18.05 -1.76
CA HIS A 378 27.59 17.72 -3.18
C HIS A 378 28.89 18.29 -3.69
N LEU A 379 29.56 17.54 -4.55
CA LEU A 379 30.67 17.97 -5.38
C LEU A 379 30.14 18.19 -6.78
N ILE A 380 30.28 19.41 -7.29
CA ILE A 380 29.69 19.86 -8.54
C ILE A 380 30.81 20.11 -9.55
N LEU A 381 30.80 19.34 -10.64
CA LEU A 381 31.69 19.52 -11.78
C LEU A 381 30.86 20.06 -12.95
N ALA A 382 31.18 21.25 -13.44
CA ALA A 382 30.50 21.81 -14.59
C ALA A 382 31.47 22.13 -15.74
N VAL A 383 30.99 21.96 -16.97
CA VAL A 383 31.65 22.40 -18.20
C VAL A 383 30.74 23.42 -18.84
N THR A 384 31.24 24.63 -18.94
CA THR A 384 30.51 25.82 -19.44
C THR A 384 31.18 26.32 -20.71
N ASP A 385 30.42 26.60 -21.76
CA ASP A 385 30.89 27.30 -22.96
C ASP A 385 30.16 28.64 -23.15
N ASN A 386 30.80 29.57 -23.88
CA ASN A 386 30.21 30.84 -24.28
C ASN A 386 29.66 30.83 -25.72
N GLY A 387 29.34 29.67 -26.23
CA GLY A 387 28.92 29.43 -27.61
C GLY A 387 27.48 29.83 -27.92
N THR A 388 26.86 29.16 -28.88
CA THR A 388 25.52 29.51 -29.35
C THR A 388 24.40 29.12 -28.40
N GLY A 389 24.67 28.23 -27.42
CA GLY A 389 23.67 27.63 -26.54
C GLY A 389 22.71 26.67 -27.26
N LEU A 390 21.65 26.27 -26.55
CA LEU A 390 20.60 25.35 -27.03
C LEU A 390 19.30 26.12 -27.20
N SER A 391 18.46 25.72 -28.19
CA SER A 391 17.09 26.24 -28.25
C SER A 391 16.25 25.70 -27.09
N ALA A 392 15.22 26.45 -26.67
CA ALA A 392 14.32 26.02 -25.59
C ALA A 392 13.65 24.68 -25.88
N GLU A 393 13.26 24.44 -27.15
CA GLU A 393 12.67 23.20 -27.63
C GLU A 393 13.64 22.02 -27.48
N LYS A 394 14.92 22.23 -27.83
CA LYS A 394 15.95 21.19 -27.70
C LYS A 394 16.29 20.86 -26.24
N LEU A 395 16.26 21.85 -25.40
CA LEU A 395 16.48 21.69 -23.95
C LEU A 395 15.34 20.87 -23.33
N GLN A 396 14.10 21.20 -23.68
CA GLN A 396 12.91 20.47 -23.23
C GLN A 396 12.91 19.04 -23.77
N GLU A 397 13.27 18.82 -25.04
CA GLU A 397 13.39 17.47 -25.62
C GLU A 397 14.42 16.60 -24.87
N LEU A 398 15.54 17.20 -24.44
CA LEU A 398 16.58 16.53 -23.67
C LEU A 398 16.17 16.22 -22.22
N GLU A 399 15.30 17.03 -21.64
CA GLU A 399 14.73 16.80 -20.30
C GLU A 399 13.61 15.76 -20.30
N GLU A 400 12.71 15.77 -21.31
CA GLU A 400 11.53 14.91 -21.37
C GLU A 400 11.84 13.49 -21.89
N LYS A 401 12.88 13.33 -22.72
CA LYS A 401 13.26 12.05 -23.34
C LYS A 401 14.67 11.60 -22.93
N PRO A 402 14.86 11.09 -21.71
CA PRO A 402 16.17 10.55 -21.31
C PRO A 402 16.57 9.28 -22.08
N HIS A 403 15.67 8.65 -22.86
CA HIS A 403 15.90 7.39 -23.57
C HIS A 403 15.88 7.59 -25.09
N TYR A 404 17.04 7.84 -25.65
CA TYR A 404 17.24 8.02 -27.10
C TYR A 404 17.01 6.77 -27.97
N MET A 405 16.56 5.66 -27.40
CA MET A 405 16.32 4.42 -28.15
C MET A 405 14.87 4.24 -28.64
N GLU A 406 13.96 5.19 -28.36
CA GLU A 406 12.56 5.10 -28.81
C GLU A 406 12.24 5.90 -30.09
N SER A 407 13.19 6.59 -30.71
CA SER A 407 12.88 7.32 -31.94
C SER A 407 12.82 6.37 -33.13
N THR A 408 11.62 6.12 -33.61
CA THR A 408 11.27 5.45 -34.89
C THR A 408 11.54 6.34 -36.10
N ASP A 409 12.28 7.42 -35.97
CA ASP A 409 12.58 8.31 -37.09
C ASP A 409 13.78 7.80 -37.87
N GLU A 410 13.57 7.53 -39.15
CA GLU A 410 14.56 6.95 -40.12
C GLU A 410 15.83 7.79 -40.33
N ARG A 411 15.98 8.92 -39.62
CA ARG A 411 17.16 9.78 -39.61
C ARG A 411 17.83 9.82 -38.24
N LEU A 412 18.11 8.65 -37.67
CA LEU A 412 19.00 8.53 -36.52
C LEU A 412 20.41 9.03 -36.91
N ASP A 413 20.64 10.30 -36.74
CA ASP A 413 22.00 10.84 -36.68
C ASP A 413 22.60 10.40 -35.32
N LEU A 414 23.00 9.13 -35.22
CA LEU A 414 23.71 8.51 -34.10
C LEU A 414 24.90 9.36 -33.60
N ARG A 415 25.24 10.40 -34.36
CA ARG A 415 26.30 11.34 -34.07
C ARG A 415 26.03 12.35 -32.99
N HIS A 416 24.75 12.56 -32.61
CA HIS A 416 24.38 13.71 -31.76
C HIS A 416 23.88 13.32 -30.36
N GLY A 417 23.72 12.01 -30.02
CA GLY A 417 23.09 11.59 -28.78
C GLY A 417 23.97 10.82 -27.79
N LEU A 418 24.91 9.97 -28.28
CA LEU A 418 25.66 9.05 -27.43
C LEU A 418 26.54 9.75 -26.39
N GLY A 419 27.15 10.88 -26.73
CA GLY A 419 28.06 11.60 -25.85
C GLY A 419 27.39 12.07 -24.56
N LEU A 420 26.20 12.70 -24.65
CA LEU A 420 25.43 13.14 -23.47
C LEU A 420 24.85 11.96 -22.70
N LEU A 421 24.45 10.90 -23.41
CA LEU A 421 23.98 9.68 -22.77
C LEU A 421 25.08 9.00 -21.94
N ILE A 422 26.32 8.96 -22.43
CA ILE A 422 27.48 8.50 -21.64
C ILE A 422 27.65 9.36 -20.37
N VAL A 423 27.56 10.69 -20.50
CA VAL A 423 27.70 11.58 -19.36
C VAL A 423 26.62 11.31 -18.31
N GLN A 424 25.38 11.14 -18.73
CA GLN A 424 24.26 10.81 -17.88
C GLN A 424 24.43 9.46 -17.19
N GLN A 425 24.79 8.42 -17.94
CA GLN A 425 24.99 7.08 -17.39
C GLN A 425 26.19 7.04 -16.42
N VAL A 426 27.26 7.77 -16.72
CA VAL A 426 28.40 7.91 -15.80
C VAL A 426 27.96 8.61 -14.50
N ALA A 427 27.14 9.67 -14.56
CA ALA A 427 26.61 10.33 -13.38
C ALA A 427 25.78 9.36 -12.52
N ILE A 428 24.84 8.63 -13.13
CA ILE A 428 23.97 7.66 -12.45
C ILE A 428 24.80 6.54 -11.80
N ALA A 429 25.78 5.98 -12.53
CA ALA A 429 26.66 4.92 -12.03
C ALA A 429 27.49 5.33 -10.79
N HIS A 430 27.68 6.64 -10.60
CA HIS A 430 28.35 7.23 -9.43
C HIS A 430 27.35 7.85 -8.42
N ASN A 431 26.07 7.44 -8.43
CA ASN A 431 25.01 7.96 -7.58
C ASN A 431 24.81 9.48 -7.69
N GLY A 432 25.21 10.05 -8.82
CA GLY A 432 25.11 11.48 -9.13
C GLY A 432 23.96 11.80 -10.05
N ASN A 433 23.87 13.07 -10.40
CA ASN A 433 22.89 13.59 -11.35
C ASN A 433 23.57 14.42 -12.44
N PHE A 434 22.95 14.49 -13.63
CA PHE A 434 23.39 15.32 -14.75
C PHE A 434 22.34 16.36 -15.06
N LYS A 435 22.78 17.63 -15.30
CA LYS A 435 21.92 18.73 -15.67
C LYS A 435 22.55 19.53 -16.82
N LEU A 436 21.72 19.95 -17.78
CA LEU A 436 22.13 20.79 -18.90
C LEU A 436 21.29 22.07 -18.89
N THR A 437 21.94 23.23 -18.96
CA THR A 437 21.27 24.54 -18.91
C THR A 437 21.94 25.52 -19.84
N ASN A 438 21.18 26.52 -20.31
CA ASN A 438 21.77 27.65 -21.02
C ASN A 438 22.34 28.69 -20.04
N VAL A 439 23.42 29.34 -20.42
CA VAL A 439 24.07 30.44 -19.67
C VAL A 439 23.78 31.77 -20.35
N PHE A 440 23.51 32.78 -19.52
CA PHE A 440 23.36 34.15 -20.03
C PHE A 440 24.73 34.84 -20.19
N PRO A 441 24.96 35.65 -21.25
CA PRO A 441 24.05 36.01 -22.35
C PRO A 441 23.95 34.95 -23.45
N LYS A 442 24.91 34.06 -23.58
CA LYS A 442 24.98 32.96 -24.55
C LYS A 442 25.88 31.86 -24.03
N GLY A 443 25.57 30.61 -24.38
CA GLY A 443 26.36 29.43 -24.04
C GLY A 443 25.56 28.32 -23.39
N CYS A 444 26.23 27.23 -23.09
CA CYS A 444 25.66 26.09 -22.45
C CYS A 444 26.50 25.68 -21.24
N GLU A 445 25.84 25.23 -20.17
CA GLU A 445 26.47 24.64 -18.99
C GLU A 445 25.97 23.23 -18.78
N ALA A 446 26.87 22.29 -18.73
CA ALA A 446 26.65 20.88 -18.45
C ALA A 446 27.23 20.55 -17.06
N THR A 447 26.37 20.18 -16.11
CA THR A 447 26.72 20.01 -14.72
C THR A 447 26.54 18.57 -14.26
N LEU A 448 27.59 17.99 -13.68
CA LEU A 448 27.60 16.71 -12.98
C LEU A 448 27.59 16.98 -11.47
N ILE A 449 26.65 16.40 -10.77
CA ILE A 449 26.44 16.59 -9.34
C ILE A 449 26.62 15.25 -8.65
N PHE A 450 27.63 15.12 -7.78
CA PHE A 450 27.92 13.90 -7.05
C PHE A 450 27.69 14.06 -5.57
N PRO A 451 27.13 13.05 -4.85
CA PRO A 451 27.06 13.09 -3.39
C PRO A 451 28.48 13.13 -2.82
N TYR A 452 28.71 14.03 -1.90
CA TYR A 452 30.01 14.26 -1.29
C TYR A 452 29.84 14.43 0.23
N ILE A 453 30.56 13.61 0.99
CA ILE A 453 30.64 13.72 2.44
C ILE A 453 32.06 14.23 2.70
N GLY A 454 32.17 15.54 2.98
CA GLY A 454 33.43 16.23 3.25
C GLY A 454 34.14 15.78 4.53
#